data_91545afa99ff0eccb1ec416d6e52c5b2
#
_entry.id   91545afa99ff0eccb1ec416d6e52c5b2
#
_cell.length_a   1.000
_cell.length_b   1.000
_cell.length_c   1.000
_cell.angle_alpha   90.00
_cell.angle_beta   90.00
_cell.angle_gamma   90.00
#
_symmetry.space_group_name_H-M   'P 1'
#
loop_
_entity.id
_entity.type
_entity.pdbx_description
1 polymer ?
#
loop_
_entity_poly.entity_id
_entity_poly.type
_entity_poly.pdbx_seq_one_letter_code
_entity_poly.pdbx_strand_id
1 'polypeptide(L)'
;MEEIPPDVEEMKARWRKSMEQALPFIVAKTDDGVVAGYAYAFTYRPRTGYRFTVEESVYVADGFKGAGIGRKLLEAVIEQCREKGYKQMVAVIAGTDNDTSIRFHEALGFVQSGIFRKVGFKLDKWVDTILMQREL
;
A
#
# COMPACT_ATOMS: atom_id res chain seq x y z
N MET A 1 -8.82 5.20 0.35
CA MET A 1 -9.34 5.29 1.74
C MET A 1 -10.67 4.56 1.81
N GLU A 2 -10.79 3.63 2.75
CA GLU A 2 -11.98 2.81 2.90
C GLU A 2 -12.64 3.06 4.24
N GLU A 3 -13.97 3.23 4.25
CA GLU A 3 -14.74 3.33 5.48
C GLU A 3 -15.15 1.94 5.97
N ILE A 4 -15.39 1.02 5.04
CA ILE A 4 -15.82 -0.35 5.32
C ILE A 4 -14.70 -1.27 4.85
N PRO A 5 -14.23 -2.21 5.70
CA PRO A 5 -13.23 -3.17 5.26
C PRO A 5 -13.70 -3.96 4.04
N PRO A 6 -12.82 -4.29 3.10
CA PRO A 6 -13.21 -5.04 1.91
C PRO A 6 -13.63 -6.46 2.30
N ASP A 7 -14.68 -6.97 1.65
CA ASP A 7 -15.10 -8.35 1.80
C ASP A 7 -14.23 -9.29 0.93
N VAL A 8 -14.54 -10.58 1.00
CA VAL A 8 -13.77 -11.60 0.26
C VAL A 8 -13.83 -11.37 -1.25
N GLU A 9 -15.01 -10.99 -1.78
CA GLU A 9 -15.16 -10.76 -3.21
C GLU A 9 -14.37 -9.55 -3.68
N GLU A 10 -14.34 -8.48 -2.88
CA GLU A 10 -13.53 -7.31 -3.19
C GLU A 10 -12.04 -7.65 -3.18
N MET A 11 -11.58 -8.44 -2.21
CA MET A 11 -10.18 -8.84 -2.14
C MET A 11 -9.79 -9.73 -3.31
N LYS A 12 -10.67 -10.63 -3.73
CA LYS A 12 -10.44 -11.44 -4.94
C LYS A 12 -10.33 -10.57 -6.17
N ALA A 13 -11.15 -9.54 -6.30
CA ALA A 13 -11.11 -8.61 -7.42
C ALA A 13 -9.79 -7.86 -7.47
N ARG A 14 -9.29 -7.40 -6.32
CA ARG A 14 -7.99 -6.73 -6.21
C ARG A 14 -6.84 -7.66 -6.62
N TRP A 15 -6.87 -8.91 -6.17
CA TRP A 15 -5.87 -9.90 -6.51
C TRP A 15 -5.87 -10.19 -8.02
N ARG A 16 -7.04 -10.40 -8.62
CA ARG A 16 -7.17 -10.64 -10.07
C ARG A 16 -6.61 -9.47 -10.87
N LYS A 17 -6.92 -8.25 -10.45
CA LYS A 17 -6.42 -7.04 -11.12
C LYS A 17 -4.90 -6.98 -11.06
N SER A 18 -4.30 -7.30 -9.92
CA SER A 18 -2.85 -7.37 -9.78
C SER A 18 -2.25 -8.41 -10.74
N MET A 19 -2.89 -9.58 -10.85
CA MET A 19 -2.43 -10.64 -11.75
C MET A 19 -2.52 -10.19 -13.21
N GLU A 20 -3.61 -9.56 -13.61
CA GLU A 20 -3.79 -9.04 -14.96
C GLU A 20 -2.74 -7.99 -15.32
N GLN A 21 -2.33 -7.18 -14.36
CA GLN A 21 -1.32 -6.13 -14.55
C GLN A 21 0.10 -6.67 -14.37
N ALA A 22 0.25 -7.95 -14.01
CA ALA A 22 1.54 -8.57 -13.68
C ALA A 22 2.27 -7.82 -12.55
N LEU A 23 1.51 -7.28 -11.59
CA LEU A 23 2.04 -6.59 -10.42
C LEU A 23 2.01 -7.49 -9.19
N PRO A 24 2.92 -7.28 -8.23
CA PRO A 24 2.99 -8.15 -7.05
C PRO A 24 1.77 -8.02 -6.14
N PHE A 25 1.35 -9.17 -5.62
CA PHE A 25 0.38 -9.26 -4.53
C PHE A 25 0.91 -10.35 -3.60
N ILE A 26 1.37 -9.97 -2.42
CA ILE A 26 2.11 -10.85 -1.50
C ILE A 26 1.33 -11.00 -0.21
N VAL A 27 1.21 -12.24 0.25
CA VAL A 27 0.47 -12.57 1.47
C VAL A 27 1.43 -13.21 2.48
N ALA A 28 1.36 -12.79 3.73
CA ALA A 28 2.07 -13.42 4.83
C ALA A 28 1.10 -14.34 5.58
N LYS A 29 1.47 -15.61 5.71
CA LYS A 29 0.68 -16.61 6.43
C LYS A 29 1.48 -17.22 7.56
N THR A 30 0.78 -17.59 8.64
CA THR A 30 1.37 -18.43 9.68
C THR A 30 1.44 -19.88 9.21
N ASP A 31 2.16 -20.71 9.96
CA ASP A 31 2.31 -22.15 9.63
C ASP A 31 0.96 -22.87 9.61
N ASP A 32 -0.01 -22.42 10.39
CA ASP A 32 -1.36 -23.00 10.45
C ASP A 32 -2.34 -22.33 9.46
N GLY A 33 -1.83 -21.50 8.54
CA GLY A 33 -2.61 -20.96 7.43
C GLY A 33 -3.37 -19.68 7.73
N VAL A 34 -3.14 -19.04 8.88
CA VAL A 34 -3.77 -17.75 9.21
C VAL A 34 -3.07 -16.63 8.44
N VAL A 35 -3.84 -15.77 7.79
CA VAL A 35 -3.30 -14.62 7.07
C VAL A 35 -2.92 -13.53 8.07
N ALA A 36 -1.63 -13.25 8.18
CA ALA A 36 -1.10 -12.21 9.07
C ALA A 36 -1.09 -10.84 8.42
N GLY A 37 -1.06 -10.78 7.10
CA GLY A 37 -1.04 -9.52 6.37
C GLY A 37 -0.88 -9.73 4.88
N TYR A 38 -0.99 -8.64 4.14
CA TYR A 38 -0.75 -8.65 2.69
C TYR A 38 -0.25 -7.29 2.24
N ALA A 39 0.40 -7.28 1.07
CA ALA A 39 0.81 -6.04 0.40
C ALA A 39 0.74 -6.25 -1.09
N TYR A 40 0.40 -5.19 -1.81
CA TYR A 40 0.32 -5.26 -3.26
C TYR A 40 0.61 -3.91 -3.89
N ALA A 41 0.87 -3.94 -5.20
CA ALA A 41 1.05 -2.75 -6.00
C ALA A 41 0.01 -2.72 -7.12
N PHE A 42 -0.36 -1.51 -7.53
CA PHE A 42 -1.29 -1.30 -8.62
C PHE A 42 -0.90 -0.04 -9.40
N THR A 43 -1.42 0.07 -10.61
CA THR A 43 -1.14 1.20 -11.49
C THR A 43 -1.57 2.52 -10.83
N TYR A 44 -0.66 3.49 -10.80
CA TYR A 44 -0.93 4.78 -10.18
C TYR A 44 -2.04 5.54 -10.89
N ARG A 45 -1.91 5.73 -12.20
CA ARG A 45 -2.91 6.40 -13.04
C ARG A 45 -2.99 5.68 -14.38
N PRO A 46 -4.17 5.67 -15.04
CA PRO A 46 -4.36 4.86 -16.24
C PRO A 46 -3.70 5.40 -17.52
N ARG A 47 -3.25 6.64 -17.50
CA ARG A 47 -2.63 7.24 -18.69
C ARG A 47 -1.21 6.74 -18.87
N THR A 48 -0.78 6.59 -20.13
CA THR A 48 0.53 6.00 -20.46
C THR A 48 1.72 6.76 -19.92
N GLY A 49 1.57 8.07 -19.68
CA GLY A 49 2.63 8.87 -19.05
C GLY A 49 3.01 8.41 -17.65
N TYR A 50 2.12 7.71 -16.96
CA TYR A 50 2.32 7.20 -15.61
C TYR A 50 2.69 5.72 -15.55
N ARG A 51 3.00 5.09 -16.69
CA ARG A 51 3.19 3.63 -16.77
C ARG A 51 4.33 3.07 -15.94
N PHE A 52 5.28 3.91 -15.52
CA PHE A 52 6.42 3.47 -14.70
C PHE A 52 6.26 3.79 -13.22
N THR A 53 5.08 4.22 -12.81
CA THR A 53 4.75 4.54 -11.43
C THR A 53 3.67 3.59 -10.92
N VAL A 54 3.88 3.07 -9.71
CA VAL A 54 2.91 2.23 -9.02
C VAL A 54 2.54 2.84 -7.68
N GLU A 55 1.36 2.48 -7.20
CA GLU A 55 0.91 2.80 -5.84
C GLU A 55 0.88 1.51 -5.04
N GLU A 56 1.22 1.56 -3.75
CA GLU A 56 1.24 0.38 -2.91
C GLU A 56 0.17 0.44 -1.82
N SER A 57 -0.17 -0.74 -1.32
CA SER A 57 -1.04 -0.89 -0.16
C SER A 57 -0.49 -2.01 0.71
N VAL A 58 -0.45 -1.79 2.01
CA VAL A 58 0.03 -2.76 3.00
C VAL A 58 -1.00 -2.87 4.12
N TYR A 59 -1.29 -4.10 4.51
CA TYR A 59 -2.16 -4.38 5.64
C TYR A 59 -1.54 -5.45 6.52
N VAL A 60 -1.55 -5.22 7.83
CA VAL A 60 -1.14 -6.21 8.84
C VAL A 60 -2.31 -6.41 9.80
N ALA A 61 -2.70 -7.67 10.00
CA ALA A 61 -3.83 -7.99 10.87
C ALA A 61 -3.52 -7.66 12.34
N ASP A 62 -4.57 -7.34 13.10
CA ASP A 62 -4.44 -7.15 14.54
C ASP A 62 -3.87 -8.43 15.17
N GLY A 63 -3.00 -8.26 16.16
CA GLY A 63 -2.30 -9.38 16.77
C GLY A 63 -0.98 -9.75 16.11
N PHE A 64 -0.73 -9.27 14.89
CA PHE A 64 0.53 -9.51 14.17
C PHE A 64 1.35 -8.23 13.99
N LYS A 65 0.85 -7.10 14.45
CA LYS A 65 1.57 -5.82 14.36
C LYS A 65 2.78 -5.83 15.29
N GLY A 66 3.84 -5.13 14.88
CA GLY A 66 5.07 -5.02 15.67
C GLY A 66 6.07 -6.16 15.48
N ALA A 67 5.76 -7.14 14.64
CA ALA A 67 6.66 -8.28 14.36
C ALA A 67 7.48 -8.14 13.07
N GLY A 68 7.44 -6.97 12.41
CA GLY A 68 8.17 -6.72 11.18
C GLY A 68 7.53 -7.29 9.92
N ILE A 69 6.31 -7.79 10.01
CA ILE A 69 5.60 -8.41 8.86
C ILE A 69 5.34 -7.38 7.76
N GLY A 70 4.83 -6.20 8.14
CA GLY A 70 4.54 -5.15 7.17
C GLY A 70 5.79 -4.71 6.41
N ARG A 71 6.91 -4.59 7.10
CA ARG A 71 8.19 -4.24 6.50
C ARG A 71 8.64 -5.28 5.48
N LYS A 72 8.58 -6.56 5.84
CA LYS A 72 8.95 -7.64 4.92
C LYS A 72 8.06 -7.68 3.70
N LEU A 73 6.76 -7.50 3.90
CA LEU A 73 5.79 -7.47 2.80
C LEU A 73 6.08 -6.33 1.82
N LEU A 74 6.25 -5.12 2.33
CA LEU A 74 6.49 -3.96 1.47
C LEU A 74 7.86 -4.03 0.81
N GLU A 75 8.89 -4.49 1.51
CA GLU A 75 10.21 -4.71 0.91
C GLU A 75 10.13 -5.66 -0.29
N ALA A 76 9.35 -6.74 -0.19
CA ALA A 76 9.16 -7.67 -1.27
C ALA A 76 8.42 -7.04 -2.45
N VAL A 77 7.38 -6.25 -2.20
CA VAL A 77 6.66 -5.52 -3.25
C VAL A 77 7.58 -4.52 -3.95
N ILE A 78 8.36 -3.77 -3.18
CA ILE A 78 9.34 -2.82 -3.72
C ILE A 78 10.33 -3.52 -4.65
N GLU A 79 10.91 -4.63 -4.21
CA GLU A 79 11.91 -5.35 -4.98
C GLU A 79 11.33 -5.92 -6.27
N GLN A 80 10.15 -6.52 -6.22
CA GLN A 80 9.50 -7.05 -7.42
C GLN A 80 9.15 -5.95 -8.41
N CYS A 81 8.69 -4.80 -7.94
CA CYS A 81 8.41 -3.66 -8.84
C CYS A 81 9.68 -3.12 -9.46
N ARG A 82 10.76 -3.03 -8.69
CA ARG A 82 12.08 -2.60 -9.21
C ARG A 82 12.55 -3.53 -10.31
N GLU A 83 12.47 -4.83 -10.10
CA GLU A 83 12.90 -5.84 -11.08
C GLU A 83 12.08 -5.77 -12.38
N LYS A 84 10.82 -5.38 -12.28
CA LYS A 84 9.93 -5.22 -13.43
C LYS A 84 10.16 -3.92 -14.20
N GLY A 85 11.03 -3.04 -13.71
CA GLY A 85 11.37 -1.79 -14.39
C GLY A 85 10.56 -0.58 -13.97
N TYR A 86 9.73 -0.67 -12.93
CA TYR A 86 9.04 0.50 -12.40
C TYR A 86 10.04 1.44 -11.73
N LYS A 87 9.78 2.73 -11.78
CA LYS A 87 10.73 3.77 -11.37
C LYS A 87 10.31 4.52 -10.11
N GLN A 88 9.01 4.62 -9.84
CA GLN A 88 8.49 5.34 -8.69
C GLN A 88 7.39 4.54 -8.01
N MET A 89 7.35 4.62 -6.69
CA MET A 89 6.28 4.03 -5.89
C MET A 89 5.68 5.11 -5.01
N VAL A 90 4.35 5.19 -5.01
CA VAL A 90 3.58 6.17 -4.24
C VAL A 90 2.85 5.46 -3.12
N ALA A 91 2.87 6.05 -1.93
CA ALA A 91 2.03 5.65 -0.80
C ALA A 91 1.04 6.77 -0.50
N VAL A 92 -0.22 6.41 -0.34
CA VAL A 92 -1.30 7.35 -0.02
C VAL A 92 -1.78 7.02 1.38
N ILE A 93 -1.51 7.92 2.34
CA ILE A 93 -1.78 7.69 3.76
C ILE A 93 -2.93 8.58 4.20
N ALA A 94 -3.99 7.97 4.74
CA ALA A 94 -5.16 8.71 5.22
C ALA A 94 -4.90 9.29 6.61
N GLY A 95 -5.19 10.58 6.75
CA GLY A 95 -5.13 11.28 8.02
C GLY A 95 -3.75 11.81 8.37
N THR A 96 -3.72 13.04 8.92
CA THR A 96 -2.48 13.68 9.36
C THR A 96 -1.96 13.14 10.69
N ASP A 97 -2.82 12.44 11.44
CA ASP A 97 -2.46 11.88 12.76
C ASP A 97 -1.83 10.49 12.66
N ASN A 98 -1.56 10.00 11.45
CA ASN A 98 -1.06 8.64 11.24
C ASN A 98 0.47 8.60 11.23
N ASP A 99 1.09 9.02 12.33
CA ASP A 99 2.55 9.08 12.48
C ASP A 99 3.20 7.71 12.33
N THR A 100 2.54 6.65 12.80
CA THR A 100 3.06 5.29 12.70
C THR A 100 3.28 4.88 11.24
N SER A 101 2.30 5.14 10.40
CA SER A 101 2.39 4.81 8.97
C SER A 101 3.43 5.68 8.26
N ILE A 102 3.51 6.96 8.61
CA ILE A 102 4.51 7.86 8.04
C ILE A 102 5.92 7.37 8.39
N ARG A 103 6.17 7.06 9.66
CA ARG A 103 7.48 6.56 10.10
C ARG A 103 7.82 5.21 9.47
N PHE A 104 6.82 4.35 9.33
CA PHE A 104 6.98 3.06 8.66
C PHE A 104 7.48 3.24 7.23
N HIS A 105 6.85 4.15 6.48
CA HIS A 105 7.24 4.42 5.10
C HIS A 105 8.60 5.13 5.02
N GLU A 106 8.87 6.07 5.93
CA GLU A 106 10.18 6.72 5.98
C GLU A 106 11.30 5.71 6.20
N ALA A 107 11.09 4.73 7.08
CA ALA A 107 12.07 3.67 7.33
C ALA A 107 12.35 2.82 6.10
N LEU A 108 11.43 2.79 5.13
CA LEU A 108 11.58 2.06 3.87
C LEU A 108 11.98 2.96 2.70
N GLY A 109 12.44 4.17 3.01
CA GLY A 109 13.00 5.06 1.99
C GLY A 109 12.01 5.97 1.29
N PHE A 110 10.76 6.05 1.78
CA PHE A 110 9.79 6.99 1.25
C PHE A 110 10.02 8.37 1.84
N VAL A 111 9.77 9.40 1.03
CA VAL A 111 9.79 10.79 1.48
C VAL A 111 8.41 11.40 1.29
N GLN A 112 8.04 12.33 2.16
CA GLN A 112 6.76 13.02 2.05
C GLN A 112 6.81 13.97 0.85
N SER A 113 5.83 13.83 -0.05
CA SER A 113 5.78 14.57 -1.30
C SER A 113 4.66 15.60 -1.35
N GLY A 114 3.66 15.48 -0.50
CA GLY A 114 2.58 16.43 -0.47
C GLY A 114 1.45 16.03 0.46
N ILE A 115 0.50 16.94 0.63
CA ILE A 115 -0.70 16.72 1.45
C ILE A 115 -1.89 17.27 0.67
N PHE A 116 -2.93 16.44 0.52
CA PHE A 116 -4.23 16.91 0.06
C PHE A 116 -5.10 17.16 1.29
N ARG A 117 -5.59 18.38 1.43
CA ARG A 117 -6.36 18.77 2.61
C ARG A 117 -7.83 18.40 2.45
N LYS A 118 -8.39 17.71 3.46
CA LYS A 118 -9.83 17.44 3.58
C LYS A 118 -10.45 16.79 2.34
N VAL A 119 -9.69 15.94 1.66
CA VAL A 119 -10.17 15.25 0.46
C VAL A 119 -10.95 13.99 0.77
N GLY A 120 -10.76 13.41 1.96
CA GLY A 120 -11.48 12.22 2.39
C GLY A 120 -12.50 12.53 3.45
N PHE A 121 -13.57 11.71 3.52
CA PHE A 121 -14.56 11.77 4.58
C PHE A 121 -14.71 10.38 5.17
N LYS A 122 -14.37 10.23 6.45
CA LYS A 122 -14.34 8.92 7.11
C LYS A 122 -14.72 9.08 8.57
N LEU A 123 -15.61 8.21 9.06
CA LEU A 123 -16.08 8.20 10.45
C LEU A 123 -16.56 9.59 10.88
N ASP A 124 -17.38 10.22 10.04
CA ASP A 124 -17.95 11.55 10.23
C ASP A 124 -16.91 12.67 10.36
N LYS A 125 -15.72 12.46 9.82
CA LYS A 125 -14.64 13.47 9.84
C LYS A 125 -14.05 13.67 8.46
N TRP A 126 -13.73 14.91 8.14
CA TRP A 126 -12.92 15.24 6.99
C TRP A 126 -11.47 14.93 7.31
N VAL A 127 -10.80 14.22 6.44
CA VAL A 127 -9.41 13.82 6.64
C VAL A 127 -8.53 14.26 5.48
N ASP A 128 -7.29 14.56 5.82
CA ASP A 128 -6.26 14.85 4.84
C ASP A 128 -5.69 13.56 4.27
N THR A 129 -5.04 13.66 3.13
CA THR A 129 -4.29 12.55 2.55
C THR A 129 -2.83 12.97 2.40
N ILE A 130 -1.94 12.20 2.99
CA ILE A 130 -0.50 12.43 2.91
C ILE A 130 0.06 11.57 1.78
N LEU A 131 0.82 12.19 0.90
CA LEU A 131 1.45 11.52 -0.23
C LEU A 131 2.92 11.30 0.09
N MET A 132 3.37 10.06 -0.03
CA MET A 132 4.77 9.71 0.13
C MET A 132 5.24 9.01 -1.13
N GLN A 133 6.53 9.09 -1.40
CA GLN A 133 7.11 8.62 -2.66
C GLN A 133 8.48 8.01 -2.44
N ARG A 134 8.74 6.93 -3.13
CA ARG A 134 10.05 6.28 -3.14
C ARG A 134 10.50 6.03 -4.57
N GLU A 135 11.74 6.44 -4.88
CA GLU A 135 12.39 6.05 -6.13
C GLU A 135 12.82 4.59 -6.04
N LEU A 136 12.59 3.86 -7.12
CA LEU A 136 12.91 2.43 -7.18
C LEU A 136 14.23 2.12 -7.90
#